data_ba69357a4bbe9110d6121d395148f553
#
_entry.id   ba69357a4bbe9110d6121d395148f553
#
_cell.length_a   1.000
_cell.length_b   1.000
_cell.length_c   1.000
_cell.angle_alpha   90.00
_cell.angle_beta   90.00
_cell.angle_gamma   90.00
#
_symmetry.space_group_name_H-M   'P 1'
#
loop_
_entity.id
_entity.type
_entity.pdbx_description
1 polymer ?
#
loop_
_entity_poly.entity_id
_entity_poly.type
_entity_poly.pdbx_seq_one_letter_code
_entity_poly.pdbx_strand_id
1 'polypeptide(L)'
;MSSSIDEAIAALRAGKLVVVPTDTQYAVIADAFNAQALEALRLAKGIGVDVPLPIGVGSLETAHGVAVLDGLALDLAAGIWPGPLTMLVRPQGSLSWNLGGGDDVALAIRVPANNSTLEILSGYGPCVMTGLGNVKTVAAAKKALGDKVAVYVSGGTLPGSVSS
;
A
#
# COMPACT_ATOMS: atom_id res chain seq x y z
N MET A 1 -22.71 3.47 -13.31
CA MET A 1 -22.47 2.88 -11.98
C MET A 1 -20.99 2.90 -11.70
N SER A 2 -20.57 3.55 -10.64
CA SER A 2 -19.14 3.56 -10.30
C SER A 2 -18.72 2.20 -9.77
N SER A 3 -17.54 1.76 -10.18
CA SER A 3 -16.95 0.52 -9.69
C SER A 3 -16.34 0.74 -8.30
N SER A 4 -16.05 -0.35 -7.60
CA SER A 4 -15.31 -0.28 -6.34
C SER A 4 -13.94 0.39 -6.53
N ILE A 5 -13.35 0.22 -7.71
CA ILE A 5 -12.06 0.84 -8.06
C ILE A 5 -12.22 2.35 -8.11
N ASP A 6 -13.25 2.86 -8.80
CA ASP A 6 -13.52 4.29 -8.89
C ASP A 6 -13.81 4.91 -7.52
N GLU A 7 -14.59 4.21 -6.70
CA GLU A 7 -14.90 4.64 -5.34
C GLU A 7 -13.62 4.70 -4.47
N ALA A 8 -12.75 3.72 -4.62
CA ALA A 8 -11.48 3.68 -3.89
C ALA A 8 -10.58 4.85 -4.28
N ILE A 9 -10.45 5.13 -5.58
CA ILE A 9 -9.65 6.25 -6.07
C ILE A 9 -10.20 7.58 -5.56
N ALA A 10 -11.53 7.76 -5.59
CA ALA A 10 -12.16 8.95 -5.06
C ALA A 10 -11.91 9.13 -3.56
N ALA A 11 -11.98 8.03 -2.79
CA ALA A 11 -11.70 8.07 -1.36
C ALA A 11 -10.24 8.43 -1.07
N LEU A 12 -9.30 7.86 -1.82
CA LEU A 12 -7.88 8.21 -1.67
C LEU A 12 -7.64 9.68 -1.96
N ARG A 13 -8.26 10.21 -3.02
CA ARG A 13 -8.15 11.63 -3.39
C ARG A 13 -8.71 12.54 -2.30
N ALA A 14 -9.73 12.08 -1.58
CA ALA A 14 -10.31 12.81 -0.46
C ALA A 14 -9.51 12.68 0.85
N GLY A 15 -8.37 11.99 0.82
CA GLY A 15 -7.53 11.78 2.01
C GLY A 15 -8.05 10.71 2.95
N LYS A 16 -8.89 9.81 2.46
CA LYS A 16 -9.49 8.75 3.28
C LYS A 16 -8.75 7.44 3.12
N LEU A 17 -9.04 6.50 4.02
CA LEU A 17 -8.44 5.17 4.01
C LEU A 17 -9.28 4.21 3.19
N VAL A 18 -8.62 3.27 2.51
CA VAL A 18 -9.26 2.24 1.70
C VAL A 18 -8.63 0.89 2.06
N VAL A 19 -9.45 -0.14 2.19
CA VAL A 19 -8.97 -1.52 2.34
C VAL A 19 -9.00 -2.21 0.99
N VAL A 20 -7.90 -2.85 0.64
CA VAL A 20 -7.73 -3.53 -0.65
C VAL A 20 -7.18 -4.94 -0.45
N PRO A 21 -7.50 -5.87 -1.37
CA PRO A 21 -6.88 -7.19 -1.35
C PRO A 21 -5.47 -7.13 -1.92
N THR A 22 -4.61 -8.02 -1.42
CA THR A 22 -3.31 -8.29 -2.04
C THR A 22 -3.24 -9.76 -2.41
N ASP A 23 -2.07 -10.22 -2.85
CA ASP A 23 -1.85 -11.64 -3.14
C ASP A 23 -1.72 -12.49 -1.88
N THR A 24 -1.67 -11.87 -0.70
CA THR A 24 -1.55 -12.59 0.58
C THR A 24 -2.71 -12.30 1.53
N GLN A 25 -2.91 -11.04 1.88
CA GLN A 25 -3.89 -10.62 2.88
C GLN A 25 -4.46 -9.25 2.49
N TYR A 26 -5.52 -8.83 3.18
CA TYR A 26 -6.03 -7.48 2.99
C TYR A 26 -5.09 -6.46 3.62
N ALA A 27 -5.04 -5.30 3.02
CA ALA A 27 -4.20 -4.19 3.47
C ALA A 27 -5.02 -2.90 3.47
N VAL A 28 -4.61 -1.96 4.31
CA VAL A 28 -5.17 -0.61 4.28
C VAL A 28 -4.19 0.29 3.55
N ILE A 29 -4.72 1.13 2.65
CA ILE A 29 -3.92 2.06 1.87
C ILE A 29 -4.38 3.50 2.09
N ALA A 30 -3.45 4.42 1.89
CA ALA A 30 -3.69 5.87 1.96
C ALA A 30 -2.70 6.57 1.05
N ASP A 31 -3.05 7.78 0.61
CA ASP A 31 -2.16 8.61 -0.21
C ASP A 31 -0.83 8.86 0.52
N ALA A 32 0.28 8.42 -0.07
CA ALA A 32 1.60 8.53 0.53
C ALA A 32 2.05 9.98 0.73
N PHE A 33 1.47 10.92 -0.01
CA PHE A 33 1.83 12.33 0.05
C PHE A 33 0.85 13.18 0.87
N ASN A 34 -0.17 12.58 1.48
CA ASN A 34 -1.16 13.28 2.29
C ASN A 34 -0.91 13.01 3.77
N ALA A 35 -0.32 14.00 4.46
CA ALA A 35 0.06 13.85 5.87
C ALA A 35 -1.14 13.51 6.78
N GLN A 36 -2.30 14.10 6.50
CA GLN A 36 -3.51 13.83 7.30
C GLN A 36 -4.01 12.40 7.10
N ALA A 37 -3.93 11.89 5.87
CA ALA A 37 -4.31 10.51 5.58
C ALA A 37 -3.37 9.52 6.27
N LEU A 38 -2.07 9.81 6.29
CA LEU A 38 -1.08 8.97 6.97
C LEU A 38 -1.30 8.97 8.48
N GLU A 39 -1.64 10.12 9.07
CA GLU A 39 -1.98 10.19 10.48
C GLU A 39 -3.22 9.35 10.80
N ALA A 40 -4.26 9.46 9.98
CA ALA A 40 -5.47 8.65 10.15
C ALA A 40 -5.17 7.15 10.06
N LEU A 41 -4.29 6.75 9.13
CA LEU A 41 -3.88 5.35 8.99
C LEU A 41 -3.13 4.87 10.22
N ARG A 42 -2.20 5.66 10.75
CA ARG A 42 -1.46 5.32 11.97
C ARG A 42 -2.41 5.14 13.15
N LEU A 43 -3.37 6.05 13.32
CA LEU A 43 -4.36 5.96 14.39
C LEU A 43 -5.24 4.73 14.24
N ALA A 44 -5.71 4.45 13.03
CA ALA A 44 -6.57 3.29 12.77
C ALA A 44 -5.85 1.96 13.04
N LYS A 45 -4.55 1.90 12.77
CA LYS A 45 -3.74 0.69 12.91
C LYS A 45 -2.96 0.62 14.23
N GLY A 46 -2.95 1.68 15.01
CA GLY A 46 -2.15 1.74 16.24
C GLY A 46 -0.65 1.76 15.98
N ILE A 47 -0.22 2.40 14.88
CA ILE A 47 1.19 2.48 14.49
C ILE A 47 1.79 3.78 15.02
N GLY A 48 2.93 3.69 15.73
CA GLY A 48 3.63 4.86 16.25
C GLY A 48 4.20 5.75 15.15
N VAL A 49 4.39 7.04 15.47
CA VAL A 49 4.84 8.04 14.49
C VAL A 49 6.26 7.79 13.98
N ASP A 50 7.08 7.08 14.74
CA ASP A 50 8.46 6.77 14.35
C ASP A 50 8.61 5.48 13.55
N VAL A 51 7.53 4.73 13.38
CA VAL A 51 7.55 3.48 12.62
C VAL A 51 7.46 3.81 11.12
N PRO A 52 8.44 3.39 10.29
CA PRO A 52 8.37 3.63 8.86
C PRO A 52 7.17 2.94 8.23
N LEU A 53 6.51 3.62 7.29
CA LEU A 53 5.37 3.07 6.59
C LEU A 53 5.79 2.51 5.23
N PRO A 54 5.40 1.28 4.89
CA PRO A 54 5.68 0.71 3.58
C PRO A 54 4.77 1.30 2.53
N ILE A 55 5.19 1.24 1.26
CA ILE A 55 4.37 1.71 0.15
C ILE A 55 4.08 0.61 -0.85
N GLY A 56 2.93 0.76 -1.53
CA GLY A 56 2.55 -0.03 -2.67
C GLY A 56 2.44 0.83 -3.90
N VAL A 57 2.89 0.31 -5.02
CA VAL A 57 2.79 0.98 -6.32
C VAL A 57 2.21 0.01 -7.34
N GLY A 58 1.68 0.56 -8.43
CA GLY A 58 0.98 -0.24 -9.43
C GLY A 58 1.88 -0.88 -10.48
N SER A 59 3.16 -0.52 -10.53
CA SER A 59 4.07 -1.05 -11.53
C SER A 59 5.53 -0.83 -11.14
N LEU A 60 6.42 -1.58 -11.77
CA LEU A 60 7.86 -1.38 -11.64
C LEU A 60 8.26 0.04 -12.10
N GLU A 61 7.62 0.54 -13.13
CA GLU A 61 7.88 1.87 -13.66
C GLU A 61 7.59 2.95 -12.62
N THR A 62 6.44 2.85 -11.93
CA THR A 62 6.10 3.77 -10.84
C THR A 62 7.07 3.61 -9.68
N ALA A 63 7.53 2.39 -9.40
CA ALA A 63 8.52 2.13 -8.36
C ALA A 63 9.82 2.89 -8.62
N HIS A 64 10.27 2.97 -9.87
CA HIS A 64 11.45 3.74 -10.24
C HIS A 64 11.30 5.23 -9.92
N GLY A 65 10.09 5.75 -9.97
CA GLY A 65 9.82 7.15 -9.65
C GLY A 65 10.00 7.51 -8.18
N VAL A 66 9.92 6.52 -7.28
CA VAL A 66 9.95 6.76 -5.84
C VAL A 66 11.10 6.07 -5.14
N ALA A 67 11.75 5.10 -5.78
CA ALA A 67 12.82 4.29 -5.18
C ALA A 67 14.00 4.15 -6.12
N VAL A 68 15.18 3.99 -5.54
CA VAL A 68 16.39 3.70 -6.32
C VAL A 68 16.47 2.19 -6.51
N LEU A 69 16.19 1.74 -7.73
CA LEU A 69 16.23 0.33 -8.09
C LEU A 69 17.33 0.10 -9.13
N ASP A 70 18.38 -0.61 -8.75
CA ASP A 70 19.49 -0.94 -9.64
C ASP A 70 20.04 -2.32 -9.30
N GLY A 71 20.87 -2.88 -10.19
CA GLY A 71 21.55 -4.13 -9.99
C GLY A 71 20.61 -5.28 -9.61
N LEU A 72 20.96 -5.98 -8.51
CA LEU A 72 20.18 -7.13 -8.06
C LEU A 72 18.75 -6.75 -7.66
N ALA A 73 18.57 -5.57 -7.07
CA ALA A 73 17.21 -5.11 -6.68
C ALA A 73 16.31 -4.99 -7.90
N LEU A 74 16.82 -4.41 -8.98
CA LEU A 74 16.06 -4.29 -10.22
C LEU A 74 15.74 -5.65 -10.83
N ASP A 75 16.72 -6.57 -10.83
CA ASP A 75 16.53 -7.91 -11.38
C ASP A 75 15.47 -8.68 -10.59
N LEU A 76 15.50 -8.62 -9.27
CA LEU A 76 14.50 -9.26 -8.42
C LEU A 76 13.11 -8.67 -8.62
N ALA A 77 13.01 -7.35 -8.70
CA ALA A 77 11.75 -6.67 -8.91
C ALA A 77 11.14 -7.06 -10.27
N ALA A 78 11.94 -7.04 -11.32
CA ALA A 78 11.48 -7.38 -12.65
C ALA A 78 11.03 -8.85 -12.75
N GLY A 79 11.62 -9.74 -11.95
CA GLY A 79 11.28 -11.16 -11.98
C GLY A 79 10.10 -11.56 -11.09
N ILE A 80 9.81 -10.79 -10.04
CA ILE A 80 8.82 -11.18 -9.02
C ILE A 80 7.60 -10.27 -8.97
N TRP A 81 7.78 -8.96 -9.22
CA TRP A 81 6.65 -8.03 -9.19
C TRP A 81 5.80 -8.08 -10.47
N PRO A 82 4.47 -8.03 -10.33
CA PRO A 82 3.71 -8.01 -9.09
C PRO A 82 3.81 -9.33 -8.33
N GLY A 83 3.88 -9.25 -7.00
CA GLY A 83 4.00 -10.45 -6.17
C GLY A 83 4.32 -10.13 -4.72
N PRO A 84 4.52 -11.19 -3.89
CA PRO A 84 4.63 -11.06 -2.45
C PRO A 84 6.03 -10.65 -1.96
N LEU A 85 6.81 -9.98 -2.79
CA LEU A 85 8.14 -9.50 -2.43
C LEU A 85 8.06 -8.04 -1.98
N THR A 86 8.40 -7.77 -0.73
CA THR A 86 8.62 -6.41 -0.23
C THR A 86 10.12 -6.16 -0.23
N MET A 87 10.55 -5.09 -0.89
CA MET A 87 11.95 -4.74 -0.98
C MET A 87 12.27 -3.53 -0.11
N LEU A 88 13.41 -3.59 0.57
CA LEU A 88 13.95 -2.45 1.31
C LEU A 88 14.98 -1.77 0.40
N VAL A 89 14.69 -0.55 -0.01
CA VAL A 89 15.50 0.18 -0.98
C VAL A 89 15.67 1.62 -0.55
N ARG A 90 16.58 2.33 -1.21
CA ARG A 90 16.77 3.76 -0.97
C ARG A 90 15.63 4.54 -1.65
N PRO A 91 14.95 5.47 -0.95
CA PRO A 91 13.96 6.32 -1.61
C PRO A 91 14.62 7.35 -2.51
N GLN A 92 13.90 7.84 -3.50
CA GLN A 92 14.36 8.97 -4.30
C GLN A 92 14.42 10.23 -3.43
N GLY A 93 15.47 11.03 -3.59
CA GLY A 93 15.82 12.08 -2.64
C GLY A 93 14.96 13.34 -2.65
N SER A 94 14.11 13.53 -3.67
CA SER A 94 13.33 14.76 -3.83
C SER A 94 11.85 14.62 -3.52
N LEU A 95 11.44 13.54 -2.86
CA LEU A 95 10.02 13.29 -2.59
C LEU A 95 9.54 14.06 -1.36
N SER A 96 8.35 14.63 -1.46
CA SER A 96 7.74 15.46 -0.42
C SER A 96 6.83 14.66 0.50
N TRP A 97 7.24 13.47 0.88
CA TRP A 97 6.45 12.65 1.80
C TRP A 97 7.16 12.47 3.14
N ASN A 98 6.39 12.08 4.15
CA ASN A 98 6.94 11.72 5.45
C ASN A 98 6.36 10.36 5.86
N LEU A 99 7.14 9.31 5.65
CA LEU A 99 6.72 7.95 5.95
C LEU A 99 7.22 7.46 7.33
N GLY A 100 7.83 8.36 8.10
CA GLY A 100 8.39 8.04 9.42
C GLY A 100 9.82 7.54 9.36
N GLY A 101 10.45 7.41 10.51
CA GLY A 101 11.77 6.79 10.64
C GLY A 101 12.97 7.65 10.33
N GLY A 102 12.81 8.88 9.85
CA GLY A 102 13.93 9.80 9.56
C GLY A 102 14.50 9.65 8.15
N ASP A 103 15.56 10.41 7.88
CA ASP A 103 16.09 10.58 6.51
C ASP A 103 16.88 9.37 5.98
N ASP A 104 17.46 8.58 6.88
CA ASP A 104 18.34 7.46 6.49
C ASP A 104 17.62 6.11 6.48
N VAL A 105 16.31 6.12 6.61
CA VAL A 105 15.53 4.88 6.68
C VAL A 105 15.27 4.33 5.28
N ALA A 106 15.48 3.02 5.11
CA ALA A 106 15.16 2.35 3.87
C ALA A 106 13.65 2.35 3.63
N LEU A 107 13.27 2.50 2.36
CA LEU A 107 11.89 2.44 1.93
C LEU A 107 11.47 1.00 1.68
N ALA A 108 10.41 0.55 2.34
CA ALA A 108 9.80 -0.74 2.05
C ALA A 108 8.79 -0.55 0.92
N ILE A 109 8.99 -1.23 -0.20
CA ILE A 109 8.17 -1.05 -1.40
C ILE A 109 7.75 -2.39 -2.00
N ARG A 110 6.54 -2.44 -2.53
CA ARG A 110 5.96 -3.64 -3.10
C ARG A 110 4.99 -3.29 -4.24
N VAL A 111 4.92 -4.20 -5.23
CA VAL A 111 3.87 -4.18 -6.26
C VAL A 111 3.01 -5.43 -6.01
N PRO A 112 1.80 -5.27 -5.45
CA PRO A 112 0.97 -6.43 -5.09
C PRO A 112 0.37 -7.13 -6.31
N ALA A 113 0.26 -8.46 -6.27
CA ALA A 113 -0.32 -9.24 -7.35
C ALA A 113 -1.83 -9.41 -7.17
N ASN A 114 -2.56 -8.34 -7.36
CA ASN A 114 -4.03 -8.35 -7.35
C ASN A 114 -4.52 -7.32 -8.35
N ASN A 115 -5.32 -7.74 -9.32
CA ASN A 115 -5.72 -6.88 -10.43
C ASN A 115 -6.48 -5.63 -9.99
N SER A 116 -7.41 -5.75 -9.05
CA SER A 116 -8.18 -4.59 -8.57
C SER A 116 -7.27 -3.57 -7.88
N THR A 117 -6.38 -4.05 -7.03
CA THR A 117 -5.44 -3.19 -6.30
C THR A 117 -4.44 -2.55 -7.26
N LEU A 118 -3.95 -3.30 -8.26
CA LEU A 118 -3.05 -2.73 -9.27
C LEU A 118 -3.73 -1.62 -10.07
N GLU A 119 -5.01 -1.77 -10.42
CA GLU A 119 -5.76 -0.73 -11.12
C GLU A 119 -5.90 0.54 -10.25
N ILE A 120 -6.16 0.36 -8.96
CA ILE A 120 -6.28 1.49 -8.04
C ILE A 120 -4.94 2.22 -7.92
N LEU A 121 -3.86 1.49 -7.69
CA LEU A 121 -2.54 2.09 -7.53
C LEU A 121 -2.05 2.73 -8.83
N SER A 122 -2.31 2.10 -9.99
CA SER A 122 -1.93 2.66 -11.28
C SER A 122 -2.74 3.90 -11.62
N GLY A 123 -4.02 3.93 -11.24
CA GLY A 123 -4.89 5.07 -11.51
C GLY A 123 -4.70 6.24 -10.56
N TYR A 124 -4.22 5.98 -9.35
CA TYR A 124 -4.05 7.02 -8.33
C TYR A 124 -2.59 7.45 -8.17
N GLY A 125 -1.70 6.51 -7.91
CA GLY A 125 -0.30 6.77 -7.62
C GLY A 125 0.18 6.04 -6.37
N PRO A 126 1.40 6.31 -5.91
CA PRO A 126 1.96 5.63 -4.74
C PRO A 126 1.11 5.84 -3.50
N CYS A 127 0.83 4.75 -2.79
CA CYS A 127 0.09 4.77 -1.53
C CYS A 127 0.89 4.07 -0.45
N VAL A 128 0.73 4.52 0.79
CA VAL A 128 1.14 3.70 1.92
C VAL A 128 0.23 2.46 1.93
N MET A 129 0.83 1.30 2.13
CA MET A 129 0.10 0.03 2.12
C MET A 129 0.56 -0.82 3.29
N THR A 130 -0.29 -0.95 4.32
CA THR A 130 0.02 -1.75 5.51
C THR A 130 -0.90 -2.95 5.60
N GLY A 131 -0.32 -4.14 5.78
CA GLY A 131 -1.09 -5.37 5.91
C GLY A 131 -1.89 -5.42 7.21
N LEU A 132 -3.02 -6.12 7.17
CA LEU A 132 -3.91 -6.30 8.31
C LEU A 132 -3.67 -7.62 9.07
N GLY A 133 -2.49 -8.22 8.90
CA GLY A 133 -2.14 -9.47 9.56
C GLY A 133 -2.91 -10.64 8.95
N ASN A 134 -3.64 -11.39 9.77
CA ASN A 134 -4.36 -12.57 9.31
C ASN A 134 -5.74 -12.27 8.70
N VAL A 135 -5.98 -11.05 8.26
CA VAL A 135 -7.27 -10.65 7.68
C VAL A 135 -7.31 -11.12 6.22
N LYS A 136 -8.13 -12.11 5.94
CA LYS A 136 -8.24 -12.76 4.63
C LYS A 136 -9.55 -12.48 3.91
N THR A 137 -10.50 -11.83 4.56
CA THR A 137 -11.82 -11.52 4.00
C THR A 137 -12.20 -10.07 4.28
N VAL A 138 -13.08 -9.52 3.44
CA VAL A 138 -13.63 -8.17 3.66
C VAL A 138 -14.41 -8.11 4.97
N ALA A 139 -15.15 -9.17 5.31
CA ALA A 139 -15.90 -9.20 6.56
C ALA A 139 -14.99 -9.07 7.78
N ALA A 140 -13.84 -9.76 7.77
CA ALA A 140 -12.86 -9.64 8.86
C ALA A 140 -12.23 -8.24 8.90
N ALA A 141 -11.96 -7.63 7.74
CA ALA A 141 -11.44 -6.27 7.66
C ALA A 141 -12.43 -5.26 8.23
N LYS A 142 -13.70 -5.38 7.89
CA LYS A 142 -14.76 -4.50 8.43
C LYS A 142 -14.90 -4.64 9.93
N LYS A 143 -14.75 -5.86 10.45
CA LYS A 143 -14.80 -6.11 11.89
C LYS A 143 -13.63 -5.41 12.60
N ALA A 144 -12.45 -5.39 11.98
CA ALA A 144 -11.25 -4.79 12.56
C ALA A 144 -11.26 -3.27 12.50
N LEU A 145 -11.68 -2.68 11.38
CA LEU A 145 -11.54 -1.25 11.12
C LEU A 145 -12.86 -0.47 11.06
N GLY A 146 -13.97 -1.13 10.74
CA GLY A 146 -15.29 -0.49 10.76
C GLY A 146 -15.38 0.74 9.87
N ASP A 147 -15.85 1.84 10.44
CA ASP A 147 -16.05 3.11 9.73
C ASP A 147 -14.80 3.99 9.65
N LYS A 148 -13.66 3.52 10.17
CA LYS A 148 -12.37 4.22 10.01
C LYS A 148 -11.90 4.19 8.55
N VAL A 149 -12.46 3.29 7.76
CA VAL A 149 -12.14 3.10 6.34
C VAL A 149 -13.37 3.47 5.51
N ALA A 150 -13.15 4.25 4.45
CA ALA A 150 -14.25 4.73 3.61
C ALA A 150 -14.73 3.70 2.60
N VAL A 151 -13.82 2.87 2.07
CA VAL A 151 -14.14 1.90 1.02
C VAL A 151 -13.43 0.59 1.30
N TYR A 152 -14.16 -0.51 1.14
CA TYR A 152 -13.61 -1.87 1.23
C TYR A 152 -13.72 -2.53 -0.15
N VAL A 153 -12.59 -2.81 -0.77
CA VAL A 153 -12.55 -3.46 -2.07
C VAL A 153 -12.44 -4.98 -1.87
N SER A 154 -13.39 -5.72 -2.40
CA SER A 154 -13.42 -7.17 -2.22
C SER A 154 -12.56 -7.87 -3.26
N GLY A 155 -11.76 -8.83 -2.81
CA GLY A 155 -11.03 -9.77 -3.66
C GLY A 155 -11.30 -11.22 -3.25
N GLY A 156 -12.39 -11.45 -2.51
CA GLY A 156 -12.72 -12.78 -2.00
C GLY A 156 -11.85 -13.17 -0.82
N THR A 157 -11.74 -14.47 -0.58
CA THR A 157 -10.89 -15.02 0.48
C THR A 157 -9.46 -15.15 -0.02
N LEU A 158 -8.52 -14.58 0.71
CA LEU A 158 -7.11 -14.53 0.32
C LEU A 158 -6.32 -15.67 0.99
N PRO A 159 -5.14 -16.05 0.42
CA PRO A 159 -4.33 -17.15 0.97
C PRO A 159 -3.81 -16.92 2.37
N GLY A 160 -3.44 -15.68 2.70
CA GLY A 160 -2.96 -15.34 4.02
C GLY A 160 -1.50 -15.68 4.29
N SER A 161 -0.68 -15.87 3.26
CA SER A 161 0.75 -16.07 3.46
C SER A 161 1.44 -14.74 3.74
N VAL A 162 2.64 -14.82 4.35
CA VAL A 162 3.42 -13.63 4.70
C VAL A 162 4.21 -13.14 3.49
N SER A 163 4.26 -11.80 3.30
CA SER A 163 5.10 -11.20 2.26
C SER A 163 6.57 -11.31 2.63
N SER A 164 7.38 -11.53 1.64
CA SER A 164 8.85 -11.57 1.80
C SER A 164 9.48 -10.21 1.59
#